data_4b3b1138b2f7ebfc09a722a6e6981138
#
_entry.id   4b3b1138b2f7ebfc09a722a6e6981138
#
_cell.length_a   1.000
_cell.length_b   1.000
_cell.length_c   1.000
_cell.angle_alpha   90.00
_cell.angle_beta   90.00
_cell.angle_gamma   90.00
#
_symmetry.space_group_name_H-M   'P 1'
#
loop_
_entity.id
_entity.type
_entity.pdbx_description
1 polymer ?
#
loop_
_entity_poly.entity_id
_entity_poly.type
_entity_poly.pdbx_seq_one_letter_code
_entity_poly.pdbx_strand_id
1 'polypeptide(L)'
;MAPTQSTNVMLRVESMGVTYPGNVLALKPTNVHFHKGEFTVLLGLSGAGKSTLLRSLNHLVKPTTGKVVSGEFGELTNRRILRQHRSRTAMVFQHHQLIERYTALQNVLTGRLAYHGTWRSLLPLPRQDLELALQCLDRVGLADKALSRVDQLSGGQQQRVGIARALV
;
A
#
# COMPACT_ATOMS: atom_id res chain seq x y z
N MET A 1 -37.18 -6.30 -9.98
CA MET A 1 -35.81 -6.78 -10.36
C MET A 1 -34.82 -5.72 -9.87
N ALA A 2 -34.14 -6.01 -8.79
CA ALA A 2 -33.09 -5.11 -8.27
C ALA A 2 -31.84 -5.23 -9.14
N PRO A 3 -31.14 -4.13 -9.47
CA PRO A 3 -29.92 -4.20 -10.27
C PRO A 3 -28.81 -4.86 -9.45
N THR A 4 -28.18 -5.83 -10.06
CA THR A 4 -27.02 -6.57 -9.58
C THR A 4 -25.81 -5.61 -9.43
N GLN A 5 -25.63 -5.02 -8.25
CA GLN A 5 -24.52 -4.11 -7.91
C GLN A 5 -23.22 -4.84 -7.55
N SER A 6 -22.94 -6.02 -8.09
CA SER A 6 -21.82 -6.85 -7.64
C SER A 6 -20.51 -6.70 -8.44
N THR A 7 -20.44 -5.86 -9.47
CA THR A 7 -19.28 -5.85 -10.40
C THR A 7 -18.25 -4.74 -10.17
N ASN A 8 -18.43 -3.84 -9.22
CA ASN A 8 -17.52 -2.69 -9.03
C ASN A 8 -16.88 -2.59 -7.64
N VAL A 9 -17.10 -3.53 -6.75
CA VAL A 9 -16.51 -3.53 -5.40
C VAL A 9 -15.06 -4.04 -5.49
N MET A 10 -14.11 -3.17 -5.20
CA MET A 10 -12.69 -3.48 -5.20
C MET A 10 -12.24 -4.15 -3.90
N LEU A 11 -12.70 -3.62 -2.76
CA LEU A 11 -12.46 -4.17 -1.43
C LEU A 11 -13.74 -4.08 -0.59
N ARG A 12 -13.99 -5.10 0.20
CA ARG A 12 -15.08 -5.16 1.17
C ARG A 12 -14.54 -5.53 2.54
N VAL A 13 -14.93 -4.75 3.52
CA VAL A 13 -14.65 -4.95 4.94
C VAL A 13 -15.94 -5.44 5.60
N GLU A 14 -15.90 -6.61 6.24
CA GLU A 14 -17.05 -7.25 6.85
C GLU A 14 -16.80 -7.43 8.35
N SER A 15 -17.52 -6.66 9.17
CA SER A 15 -17.49 -6.68 10.64
C SER A 15 -16.04 -6.70 11.19
N MET A 16 -15.12 -6.02 10.48
CA MET A 16 -13.71 -6.05 10.80
C MET A 16 -13.40 -5.18 12.01
N GLY A 17 -12.83 -5.79 13.03
CA GLY A 17 -12.33 -5.13 14.23
C GLY A 17 -10.88 -5.50 14.53
N VAL A 18 -10.20 -4.64 15.28
CA VAL A 18 -8.83 -4.85 15.73
C VAL A 18 -8.70 -4.52 17.20
N THR A 19 -8.23 -5.49 17.96
CA THR A 19 -7.84 -5.33 19.37
C THR A 19 -6.37 -5.71 19.50
N TYR A 20 -5.56 -4.79 20.02
CA TYR A 20 -4.15 -5.05 20.30
C TYR A 20 -3.95 -5.77 21.64
N PRO A 21 -2.77 -6.37 21.90
CA PRO A 21 -2.43 -6.95 23.19
C PRO A 21 -2.73 -5.98 24.35
N GLY A 22 -3.22 -6.50 25.47
CA GLY A 22 -3.69 -5.67 26.58
C GLY A 22 -5.14 -5.17 26.43
N ASN A 23 -5.94 -5.80 25.57
CA ASN A 23 -7.35 -5.45 25.31
C ASN A 23 -7.57 -4.02 24.81
N VAL A 24 -6.59 -3.44 24.13
CA VAL A 24 -6.70 -2.11 23.54
C VAL A 24 -7.51 -2.18 22.25
N LEU A 25 -8.76 -1.74 22.31
CA LEU A 25 -9.64 -1.68 21.14
C LEU A 25 -9.20 -0.56 20.19
N ALA A 26 -8.54 -0.92 19.08
CA ALA A 26 -8.01 0.01 18.09
C ALA A 26 -8.95 0.29 16.91
N LEU A 27 -9.84 -0.65 16.60
CA LEU A 27 -10.90 -0.49 15.61
C LEU A 27 -12.12 -1.29 16.04
N LYS A 28 -13.26 -0.63 16.17
CA LYS A 28 -14.55 -1.28 16.41
C LYS A 28 -14.98 -2.06 15.16
N PRO A 29 -15.78 -3.14 15.30
CA PRO A 29 -16.33 -3.86 14.15
C PRO A 29 -16.97 -2.88 13.16
N THR A 30 -16.45 -2.86 11.94
CA THR A 30 -16.79 -1.89 10.91
C THR A 30 -17.09 -2.61 9.59
N ASN A 31 -18.08 -2.11 8.87
CA ASN A 31 -18.42 -2.56 7.52
C ASN A 31 -18.20 -1.38 6.56
N VAL A 32 -17.42 -1.61 5.49
CA VAL A 32 -17.13 -0.57 4.49
C VAL A 32 -16.87 -1.24 3.13
N HIS A 33 -17.35 -0.61 2.06
CA HIS A 33 -17.07 -1.02 0.68
C HIS A 33 -16.27 0.07 -0.04
N PHE A 34 -15.26 -0.36 -0.78
CA PHE A 34 -14.47 0.51 -1.64
C PHE A 34 -14.71 0.09 -3.09
N HIS A 35 -15.09 1.04 -3.92
CA HIS A 35 -15.42 0.79 -5.33
C HIS A 35 -14.28 1.19 -6.25
N LYS A 36 -14.20 0.53 -7.40
CA LYS A 36 -13.20 0.84 -8.42
C LYS A 36 -13.46 2.24 -9.00
N GLY A 37 -12.40 3.04 -9.10
CA GLY A 37 -12.48 4.39 -9.67
C GLY A 37 -13.04 5.45 -8.73
N GLU A 38 -13.34 5.11 -7.47
CA GLU A 38 -13.81 6.07 -6.47
C GLU A 38 -12.66 6.59 -5.60
N PHE A 39 -12.81 7.82 -5.16
CA PHE A 39 -11.96 8.45 -4.15
C PHE A 39 -12.69 8.45 -2.81
N THR A 40 -12.18 7.69 -1.85
CA THR A 40 -12.77 7.56 -0.51
C THR A 40 -11.96 8.32 0.53
N VAL A 41 -12.59 9.18 1.31
CA VAL A 41 -11.97 9.94 2.41
C VAL A 41 -12.45 9.38 3.75
N LEU A 42 -11.51 9.08 4.65
CA LEU A 42 -11.78 8.68 6.03
C LEU A 42 -11.61 9.90 6.95
N LEU A 43 -12.71 10.40 7.48
CA LEU A 43 -12.72 11.51 8.43
C LEU A 43 -12.97 11.02 9.85
N GLY A 44 -12.41 11.72 10.83
CA GLY A 44 -12.60 11.43 12.25
C GLY A 44 -11.44 11.93 13.12
N LEU A 45 -11.66 11.96 14.43
CA LEU A 45 -10.69 12.41 15.42
C LEU A 45 -9.42 11.55 15.45
N SER A 46 -8.36 12.06 16.07
CA SER A 46 -7.17 11.24 16.37
C SER A 46 -7.59 10.05 17.25
N GLY A 47 -7.04 8.87 16.97
CA GLY A 47 -7.41 7.64 17.69
C GLY A 47 -8.68 6.95 17.20
N ALA A 48 -9.43 7.50 16.24
CA ALA A 48 -10.66 6.88 15.71
C ALA A 48 -10.45 5.58 14.89
N GLY A 49 -9.24 5.04 14.82
CA GLY A 49 -8.95 3.78 14.13
C GLY A 49 -8.70 3.90 12.62
N LYS A 50 -8.66 5.11 12.04
CA LYS A 50 -8.46 5.32 10.59
C LYS A 50 -7.21 4.64 10.04
N SER A 51 -6.07 4.85 10.68
CA SER A 51 -4.80 4.24 10.27
C SER A 51 -4.79 2.72 10.49
N THR A 52 -5.49 2.23 11.52
CA THR A 52 -5.68 0.81 11.78
C THR A 52 -6.51 0.17 10.66
N LEU A 53 -7.63 0.81 10.28
CA LEU A 53 -8.46 0.37 9.16
C LEU A 53 -7.62 0.27 7.88
N LEU A 54 -6.93 1.37 7.48
CA LEU A 54 -6.12 1.39 6.26
C LEU A 54 -5.03 0.31 6.25
N ARG A 55 -4.31 0.13 7.38
CA ARG A 55 -3.29 -0.93 7.50
C ARG A 55 -3.89 -2.32 7.42
N SER A 56 -5.11 -2.51 7.90
CA SER A 56 -5.81 -3.79 7.84
C SER A 56 -6.27 -4.14 6.43
N LEU A 57 -6.60 -3.15 5.58
CA LEU A 57 -6.95 -3.39 4.17
C LEU A 57 -5.82 -4.10 3.41
N ASN A 58 -4.57 -3.83 3.79
CA ASN A 58 -3.38 -4.47 3.20
C ASN A 58 -2.77 -5.56 4.10
N HIS A 59 -3.51 -5.97 5.14
CA HIS A 59 -3.09 -6.97 6.13
C HIS A 59 -1.72 -6.68 6.78
N LEU A 60 -1.34 -5.39 6.91
CA LEU A 60 -0.20 -4.96 7.73
C LEU A 60 -0.56 -5.02 9.22
N VAL A 61 -1.84 -4.84 9.54
CA VAL A 61 -2.44 -5.14 10.82
C VAL A 61 -3.46 -6.25 10.57
N LYS A 62 -3.32 -7.38 11.26
CA LYS A 62 -4.24 -8.51 11.12
C LYS A 62 -5.53 -8.21 11.88
N PRO A 63 -6.71 -8.32 11.26
CA PRO A 63 -7.99 -8.25 11.95
C PRO A 63 -8.08 -9.27 13.08
N THR A 64 -8.67 -8.90 14.22
CA THR A 64 -9.00 -9.81 15.32
C THR A 64 -10.41 -10.36 15.21
N THR A 65 -11.30 -9.63 14.55
CA THR A 65 -12.66 -10.05 14.20
C THR A 65 -12.98 -9.67 12.77
N GLY A 66 -13.96 -10.33 12.16
CA GLY A 66 -14.37 -10.06 10.78
C GLY A 66 -13.28 -10.33 9.76
N LYS A 67 -13.39 -9.75 8.57
CA LYS A 67 -12.49 -10.01 7.44
C LYS A 67 -12.44 -8.89 6.43
N VAL A 68 -11.40 -8.96 5.57
CA VAL A 68 -11.26 -8.16 4.36
C VAL A 68 -11.38 -9.07 3.15
N VAL A 69 -12.20 -8.70 2.20
CA VAL A 69 -12.44 -9.44 0.96
C VAL A 69 -12.06 -8.57 -0.23
N SER A 70 -11.15 -9.05 -1.05
CA SER A 70 -10.81 -8.44 -2.34
C SER A 70 -11.82 -8.89 -3.40
N GLY A 71 -12.28 -7.97 -4.23
CA GLY A 71 -13.15 -8.30 -5.38
C GLY A 71 -12.46 -9.19 -6.41
N GLU A 72 -11.12 -9.12 -6.50
CA GLU A 72 -10.31 -9.91 -7.46
C GLU A 72 -9.82 -11.24 -6.85
N PHE A 73 -9.43 -11.26 -5.57
CA PHE A 73 -8.73 -12.39 -4.96
C PHE A 73 -9.55 -13.12 -3.89
N GLY A 74 -10.73 -12.64 -3.57
CA GLY A 74 -11.56 -13.17 -2.48
C GLY A 74 -11.04 -12.77 -1.09
N GLU A 75 -11.32 -13.57 -0.08
CA GLU A 75 -10.94 -13.29 1.31
C GLU A 75 -9.40 -13.34 1.51
N LEU A 76 -8.87 -12.32 2.16
CA LEU A 76 -7.42 -12.16 2.37
C LEU A 76 -6.93 -13.05 3.54
N THR A 77 -6.86 -14.35 3.35
CA THR A 77 -6.54 -15.32 4.42
C THR A 77 -5.15 -15.90 4.37
N ASN A 78 -4.63 -16.23 3.20
CA ASN A 78 -3.38 -16.97 3.05
C ASN A 78 -2.26 -16.16 2.41
N ARG A 79 -1.01 -16.62 2.58
CA ARG A 79 0.18 -15.91 2.10
C ARG A 79 0.19 -15.67 0.59
N ARG A 80 -0.36 -16.59 -0.21
CA ARG A 80 -0.39 -16.47 -1.68
C ARG A 80 -1.35 -15.34 -2.09
N ILE A 81 -2.57 -15.35 -1.56
CA ILE A 81 -3.58 -14.31 -1.81
C ILE A 81 -3.07 -12.95 -1.33
N LEU A 82 -2.49 -12.89 -0.12
CA LEU A 82 -1.93 -11.65 0.41
C LEU A 82 -0.80 -11.10 -0.46
N ARG A 83 0.06 -11.96 -1.01
CA ARG A 83 1.12 -11.52 -1.94
C ARG A 83 0.51 -10.94 -3.22
N GLN A 84 -0.46 -11.62 -3.82
CA GLN A 84 -1.16 -11.14 -5.02
C GLN A 84 -1.89 -9.83 -4.75
N HIS A 85 -2.60 -9.72 -3.62
CA HIS A 85 -3.27 -8.48 -3.22
C HIS A 85 -2.27 -7.33 -3.05
N ARG A 86 -1.17 -7.55 -2.34
CA ARG A 86 -0.14 -6.52 -2.11
C ARG A 86 0.63 -6.10 -3.36
N SER A 87 0.70 -6.94 -4.39
CA SER A 87 1.25 -6.54 -5.69
C SER A 87 0.29 -5.68 -6.53
N ARG A 88 -0.98 -5.59 -6.14
CA ARG A 88 -2.01 -4.76 -6.79
C ARG A 88 -2.42 -3.55 -5.97
N THR A 89 -1.94 -3.46 -4.73
CA THR A 89 -2.28 -2.37 -3.80
C THR A 89 -1.02 -1.70 -3.30
N ALA A 90 -0.99 -0.39 -3.33
CA ALA A 90 0.09 0.39 -2.78
C ALA A 90 -0.35 1.14 -1.53
N MET A 91 0.59 1.41 -0.64
CA MET A 91 0.36 2.20 0.57
C MET A 91 1.43 3.27 0.71
N VAL A 92 0.99 4.53 0.81
CA VAL A 92 1.87 5.65 1.13
C VAL A 92 1.73 5.96 2.61
N PHE A 93 2.83 5.89 3.34
CA PHE A 93 2.86 6.13 4.79
C PHE A 93 3.16 7.59 5.11
N GLN A 94 2.62 8.08 6.21
CA GLN A 94 2.82 9.46 6.69
C GLN A 94 4.31 9.79 6.93
N HIS A 95 5.10 8.85 7.43
CA HIS A 95 6.55 8.98 7.65
C HIS A 95 7.38 8.37 6.52
N HIS A 96 6.87 8.33 5.31
CA HIS A 96 7.46 7.86 4.04
C HIS A 96 8.16 6.49 4.09
N GLN A 97 8.73 6.07 5.22
CA GLN A 97 9.43 4.79 5.42
C GLN A 97 10.43 4.49 4.29
N LEU A 98 11.22 5.50 3.93
CA LEU A 98 12.28 5.38 2.94
C LEU A 98 13.56 4.89 3.61
N ILE A 99 14.40 4.22 2.83
CA ILE A 99 15.74 3.84 3.26
C ILE A 99 16.65 5.03 3.02
N GLU A 100 17.03 5.74 4.09
CA GLU A 100 17.72 7.04 4.04
C GLU A 100 19.00 7.00 3.23
N ARG A 101 19.80 5.92 3.35
CA ARG A 101 21.08 5.75 2.66
C ARG A 101 20.94 5.38 1.18
N TYR A 102 19.73 5.02 0.74
CA TYR A 102 19.44 4.70 -0.66
C TYR A 102 19.17 5.97 -1.46
N THR A 103 19.43 5.91 -2.76
CA THR A 103 19.01 6.95 -3.70
C THR A 103 17.48 6.94 -3.87
N ALA A 104 16.94 8.02 -4.42
CA ALA A 104 15.52 8.07 -4.77
C ALA A 104 15.14 6.89 -5.67
N LEU A 105 15.93 6.62 -6.70
CA LEU A 105 15.72 5.51 -7.63
C LEU A 105 15.75 4.14 -6.93
N GLN A 106 16.72 3.90 -6.05
CA GLN A 106 16.80 2.65 -5.29
C GLN A 106 15.58 2.46 -4.37
N ASN A 107 15.09 3.53 -3.73
CA ASN A 107 13.87 3.48 -2.94
C ASN A 107 12.65 3.14 -3.78
N VAL A 108 12.49 3.73 -4.96
CA VAL A 108 11.38 3.42 -5.88
C VAL A 108 11.46 1.97 -6.34
N LEU A 109 12.64 1.47 -6.70
CA LEU A 109 12.85 0.09 -7.12
C LEU A 109 12.47 -0.95 -6.05
N THR A 110 12.48 -0.59 -4.75
CA THR A 110 11.99 -1.51 -3.71
C THR A 110 10.51 -1.88 -3.90
N GLY A 111 9.71 -1.03 -4.55
CA GLY A 111 8.32 -1.31 -4.91
C GLY A 111 8.18 -2.50 -5.86
N ARG A 112 9.19 -2.76 -6.71
CA ARG A 112 9.21 -3.88 -7.67
C ARG A 112 9.56 -5.23 -7.06
N LEU A 113 10.12 -5.26 -5.85
CA LEU A 113 10.57 -6.52 -5.23
C LEU A 113 9.44 -7.55 -5.06
N ALA A 114 8.20 -7.11 -4.87
CA ALA A 114 7.04 -8.00 -4.74
C ALA A 114 6.74 -8.81 -6.02
N TYR A 115 7.16 -8.30 -7.18
CA TYR A 115 6.93 -8.94 -8.49
C TYR A 115 7.97 -10.02 -8.81
N HIS A 116 9.11 -10.01 -8.10
CA HIS A 116 10.19 -10.98 -8.30
C HIS A 116 10.15 -12.06 -7.23
N GLY A 117 10.59 -13.27 -7.58
CA GLY A 117 10.80 -14.35 -6.61
C GLY A 117 11.99 -14.05 -5.69
N THR A 118 12.03 -14.68 -4.51
CA THR A 118 13.03 -14.42 -3.47
C THR A 118 14.48 -14.48 -4.01
N TRP A 119 14.81 -15.48 -4.80
CA TRP A 119 16.13 -15.61 -5.42
C TRP A 119 16.40 -14.54 -6.48
N ARG A 120 15.39 -14.15 -7.26
CA ARG A 120 15.53 -13.12 -8.29
C ARG A 120 15.72 -11.72 -7.70
N SER A 121 15.17 -11.48 -6.51
CA SER A 121 15.33 -10.20 -5.80
C SER A 121 16.76 -9.96 -5.29
N LEU A 122 17.62 -10.99 -5.25
CA LEU A 122 19.04 -10.87 -4.91
C LEU A 122 19.93 -10.48 -6.10
N LEU A 123 19.39 -10.56 -7.32
CA LEU A 123 20.08 -10.17 -8.55
C LEU A 123 19.71 -8.72 -8.93
N PRO A 124 20.55 -8.06 -9.75
CA PRO A 124 20.19 -6.76 -10.32
C PRO A 124 18.82 -6.82 -10.99
N LEU A 125 18.01 -5.79 -10.74
CA LEU A 125 16.66 -5.71 -11.31
C LEU A 125 16.73 -5.55 -12.83
N PRO A 126 15.73 -6.05 -13.58
CA PRO A 126 15.67 -5.90 -15.03
C PRO A 126 15.70 -4.43 -15.45
N ARG A 127 16.24 -4.18 -16.64
CA ARG A 127 16.26 -2.84 -17.23
C ARG A 127 14.86 -2.20 -17.33
N GLN A 128 13.85 -3.00 -17.59
CA GLN A 128 12.45 -2.56 -17.62
C GLN A 128 11.98 -1.97 -16.27
N ASP A 129 12.36 -2.58 -15.15
CA ASP A 129 12.01 -2.06 -13.82
C ASP A 129 12.74 -0.73 -13.54
N LEU A 130 13.98 -0.60 -14.00
CA LEU A 130 14.74 0.64 -13.90
C LEU A 130 14.08 1.77 -14.69
N GLU A 131 13.69 1.50 -15.92
CA GLU A 131 13.00 2.46 -16.79
C GLU A 131 11.64 2.87 -16.19
N LEU A 132 10.89 1.92 -15.66
CA LEU A 132 9.61 2.18 -15.00
C LEU A 132 9.80 3.05 -13.74
N ALA A 133 10.81 2.77 -12.93
CA ALA A 133 11.12 3.54 -11.74
C ALA A 133 11.54 4.99 -12.08
N LEU A 134 12.30 5.19 -13.15
CA LEU A 134 12.66 6.53 -13.64
C LEU A 134 11.42 7.28 -14.15
N GLN A 135 10.52 6.63 -14.88
CA GLN A 135 9.25 7.22 -15.30
C GLN A 135 8.37 7.62 -14.10
N CYS A 136 8.34 6.79 -13.03
CA CYS A 136 7.60 7.14 -11.82
C CYS A 136 8.22 8.34 -11.09
N LEU A 137 9.55 8.46 -11.07
CA LEU A 137 10.24 9.65 -10.53
C LEU A 137 9.96 10.90 -11.38
N ASP A 138 9.95 10.77 -12.69
CA ASP A 138 9.61 11.87 -13.59
C ASP A 138 8.19 12.39 -13.35
N ARG A 139 7.21 11.48 -13.23
CA ARG A 139 5.81 11.83 -12.91
C ARG A 139 5.63 12.65 -11.63
N VAL A 140 6.53 12.49 -10.66
CA VAL A 140 6.50 13.26 -9.42
C VAL A 140 7.48 14.46 -9.44
N GLY A 141 8.09 14.75 -10.59
CA GLY A 141 9.02 15.87 -10.80
C GLY A 141 10.34 15.70 -10.03
N LEU A 142 10.92 14.49 -10.02
CA LEU A 142 12.17 14.15 -9.36
C LEU A 142 13.14 13.36 -10.27
N ALA A 143 13.02 13.47 -11.59
CA ALA A 143 13.91 12.80 -12.53
C ALA A 143 15.38 13.23 -12.32
N ASP A 144 15.62 14.52 -12.12
CA ASP A 144 16.95 15.12 -11.85
C ASP A 144 17.55 14.68 -10.51
N LYS A 145 16.75 14.18 -9.58
CA LYS A 145 17.13 13.70 -8.24
C LYS A 145 17.18 12.19 -8.12
N ALA A 146 17.02 11.45 -9.23
CA ALA A 146 16.97 9.99 -9.20
C ALA A 146 18.18 9.36 -8.48
N LEU A 147 19.37 9.91 -8.65
CA LEU A 147 20.61 9.42 -8.04
C LEU A 147 20.95 10.11 -6.70
N SER A 148 20.16 11.09 -6.26
CA SER A 148 20.35 11.74 -4.97
C SER A 148 19.93 10.81 -3.84
N ARG A 149 20.70 10.80 -2.75
CA ARG A 149 20.34 10.06 -1.53
C ARG A 149 19.12 10.70 -0.86
N VAL A 150 18.26 9.87 -0.29
CA VAL A 150 17.01 10.32 0.31
C VAL A 150 17.24 11.23 1.52
N ASP A 151 18.30 11.00 2.31
CA ASP A 151 18.66 11.86 3.45
C ASP A 151 19.07 13.29 3.03
N GLN A 152 19.39 13.51 1.76
CA GLN A 152 19.73 14.82 1.18
C GLN A 152 18.51 15.53 0.55
N LEU A 153 17.36 14.89 0.53
CA LEU A 153 16.13 15.42 -0.04
C LEU A 153 15.29 16.13 1.02
N SER A 154 14.59 17.19 0.61
CA SER A 154 13.60 17.84 1.48
C SER A 154 12.45 16.89 1.83
N GLY A 155 11.72 17.15 2.93
CA GLY A 155 10.59 16.33 3.34
C GLY A 155 9.53 16.17 2.25
N GLY A 156 9.22 17.23 1.49
CA GLY A 156 8.31 17.15 0.35
C GLY A 156 8.85 16.32 -0.81
N GLN A 157 10.18 16.33 -1.05
CA GLN A 157 10.82 15.45 -2.03
C GLN A 157 10.78 13.99 -1.58
N GLN A 158 11.07 13.72 -0.31
CA GLN A 158 10.95 12.37 0.28
C GLN A 158 9.52 11.83 0.16
N GLN A 159 8.51 12.66 0.40
CA GLN A 159 7.11 12.28 0.21
C GLN A 159 6.84 11.87 -1.24
N ARG A 160 7.32 12.66 -2.20
CA ARG A 160 7.17 12.34 -3.62
C ARG A 160 7.92 11.05 -4.02
N VAL A 161 9.09 10.76 -3.45
CA VAL A 161 9.75 9.46 -3.62
C VAL A 161 8.88 8.32 -3.09
N GLY A 162 8.23 8.51 -1.92
CA GLY A 162 7.28 7.53 -1.38
C GLY A 162 6.08 7.28 -2.29
N ILE A 163 5.57 8.32 -2.95
CA ILE A 163 4.50 8.20 -3.95
C ILE A 163 5.01 7.45 -5.19
N ALA A 164 6.18 7.82 -5.72
CA ALA A 164 6.79 7.13 -6.88
C ALA A 164 7.00 5.63 -6.61
N ARG A 165 7.45 5.27 -5.39
CA ARG A 165 7.56 3.86 -4.95
C ARG A 165 6.23 3.13 -4.94
N ALA A 166 5.13 3.82 -4.69
CA ALA A 166 3.80 3.23 -4.70
C ALA A 166 3.22 3.08 -6.12
N LEU A 167 3.74 3.83 -7.10
CA LEU A 167 3.29 3.81 -8.49
C LEU A 167 4.04 2.80 -9.37
N VAL A 168 5.24 2.37 -8.98
CA VAL A 168 6.09 1.44 -9.73
C VAL A 168 5.63 -0.04 -9.54
#